data_3321c49145fbfdead421fd06f3389662
#
_entry.id   3321c49145fbfdead421fd06f3389662
#
_cell.length_a   1.000
_cell.length_b   1.000
_cell.length_c   1.000
_cell.angle_alpha   90.00
_cell.angle_beta   90.00
_cell.angle_gamma   90.00
#
_symmetry.space_group_name_H-M   'P 1'
#
loop_
_entity.id
_entity.type
_entity.pdbx_description
1 polymer ?
#
loop_
_entity_poly.entity_id
_entity_poly.type
_entity_poly.pdbx_seq_one_letter_code
_entity_poly.pdbx_strand_id
1 'polypeptide(L)'
;IEYFAAWLNAACGEKLIPQPLPRERLAPGEVALPLPVDLLKKFISNHLKGLEPEVDRILCTPVSLEDGKTVTYKAKPGPLSLATVERRLAALSVLHTVKGFKGYNNPCRDPEVREFFTLYRREYGDVHKQSLPITEDILNRMMDATDDSLIGIRDRALLAFGWATGGRRRTEICSATFERLMWTGEGYVYRAGKSKTNQKGGN
;
A
#
# COMPACT_ATOMS: atom_id res chain seq x y z
N ILE A 1 0.05 3.18 11.06
CA ILE A 1 0.43 3.50 12.44
C ILE A 1 -0.11 2.43 13.38
N GLU A 2 -1.41 2.15 13.38
CA GLU A 2 -2.07 1.14 14.21
C GLU A 2 -1.42 -0.25 14.13
N TYR A 3 -1.10 -0.69 12.91
CA TYR A 3 -0.36 -1.94 12.73
C TYR A 3 0.98 -1.97 13.47
N PHE A 4 1.76 -0.87 13.39
CA PHE A 4 3.04 -0.77 14.08
C PHE A 4 2.87 -0.81 15.59
N ALA A 5 1.87 -0.11 16.11
CA ALA A 5 1.53 -0.12 17.54
C ALA A 5 1.12 -1.52 18.01
N ALA A 6 0.30 -2.23 17.22
CA ALA A 6 -0.10 -3.60 17.53
C ALA A 6 1.09 -4.57 17.51
N TRP A 7 1.98 -4.47 16.53
CA TRP A 7 3.22 -5.24 16.48
C TRP A 7 4.14 -4.93 17.65
N LEU A 8 4.34 -3.64 17.97
CA LEU A 8 5.20 -3.21 19.07
C LEU A 8 4.73 -3.80 20.41
N ASN A 9 3.43 -3.75 20.64
CA ASN A 9 2.84 -4.34 21.83
C ASN A 9 3.02 -5.87 21.85
N ALA A 10 2.68 -6.56 20.76
CA ALA A 10 2.73 -8.03 20.70
C ALA A 10 4.17 -8.58 20.70
N ALA A 11 5.13 -7.90 20.03
CA ALA A 11 6.49 -8.39 19.86
C ALA A 11 7.49 -7.86 20.90
N CYS A 12 7.19 -6.73 21.53
CA CYS A 12 8.10 -6.06 22.47
C CYS A 12 7.46 -5.79 23.83
N GLY A 13 6.14 -5.97 23.98
CA GLY A 13 5.41 -5.62 25.21
C GLY A 13 5.38 -4.11 25.48
N GLU A 14 5.60 -3.29 24.44
CA GLU A 14 5.74 -1.84 24.54
C GLU A 14 4.54 -1.11 23.93
N LYS A 15 4.21 0.04 24.50
CA LYS A 15 3.14 0.91 24.03
C LYS A 15 3.71 2.08 23.23
N LEU A 16 3.21 2.30 22.02
CA LEU A 16 3.56 3.46 21.23
C LEU A 16 2.87 4.73 21.77
N ILE A 17 3.66 5.72 22.13
CA ILE A 17 3.20 7.06 22.44
C ILE A 17 3.41 7.93 21.19
N PRO A 18 2.34 8.31 20.45
CA PRO A 18 2.48 9.03 19.18
C PRO A 18 2.79 10.52 19.35
N GLN A 19 3.33 10.92 20.48
CA GLN A 19 3.75 12.26 20.79
C GLN A 19 5.27 12.29 21.01
N PRO A 20 5.97 13.36 20.58
CA PRO A 20 7.37 13.53 20.92
C PRO A 20 7.50 13.76 22.42
N LEU A 21 8.12 12.83 23.11
CA LEU A 21 8.43 12.93 24.53
C LEU A 21 9.92 12.70 24.76
N PRO A 22 10.57 13.44 25.69
CA PRO A 22 11.88 13.08 26.18
C PRO A 22 11.87 11.69 26.81
N ARG A 23 12.95 10.90 26.61
CA ARG A 23 13.06 9.53 27.13
C ARG A 23 12.85 9.43 28.64
N GLU A 24 13.24 10.48 29.36
CA GLU A 24 13.12 10.58 30.82
C GLU A 24 11.66 10.67 31.32
N ARG A 25 10.72 10.96 30.43
CA ARG A 25 9.30 11.05 30.75
C ARG A 25 8.49 9.82 30.36
N LEU A 26 9.14 8.81 29.80
CA LEU A 26 8.48 7.57 29.40
C LEU A 26 8.34 6.64 30.59
N ALA A 27 7.17 6.09 30.75
CA ALA A 27 6.97 4.99 31.70
C ALA A 27 7.64 3.70 31.18
N PRO A 28 7.98 2.77 32.06
CA PRO A 28 8.45 1.45 31.64
C PRO A 28 7.49 0.80 30.64
N GLY A 29 8.03 0.32 29.52
CA GLY A 29 7.24 -0.28 28.46
C GLY A 29 6.59 0.72 27.49
N GLU A 30 6.99 1.99 27.52
CA GLU A 30 6.54 3.00 26.55
C GLU A 30 7.66 3.39 25.57
N VAL A 31 7.25 3.61 24.31
CA VAL A 31 8.13 4.12 23.24
C VAL A 31 7.48 5.35 22.62
N ALA A 32 8.20 6.48 22.63
CA ALA A 32 7.74 7.71 22.01
C ALA A 32 8.50 8.05 20.74
N LEU A 33 8.03 9.07 20.04
CA LEU A 33 8.74 9.65 18.89
C LEU A 33 9.87 10.58 19.35
N PRO A 34 11.02 10.58 18.66
CA PRO A 34 11.32 9.77 17.47
C PRO A 34 11.61 8.31 17.83
N LEU A 35 11.17 7.39 16.98
CA LEU A 35 11.43 5.96 17.18
C LEU A 35 12.94 5.67 17.14
N PRO A 36 13.43 4.76 18.00
CA PRO A 36 14.82 4.30 17.92
C PRO A 36 15.12 3.62 16.59
N VAL A 37 16.30 3.86 16.03
CA VAL A 37 16.77 3.23 14.77
C VAL A 37 16.77 1.70 14.90
N ASP A 38 17.22 1.16 16.03
CA ASP A 38 17.26 -0.29 16.27
C ASP A 38 15.87 -0.92 16.30
N LEU A 39 14.87 -0.20 16.79
CA LEU A 39 13.48 -0.65 16.74
C LEU A 39 12.94 -0.73 15.31
N LEU A 40 13.31 0.22 14.44
CA LEU A 40 12.97 0.18 13.02
C LEU A 40 13.67 -0.99 12.31
N LYS A 41 14.94 -1.24 12.61
CA LYS A 41 15.67 -2.41 12.09
C LYS A 41 15.02 -3.73 12.55
N LYS A 42 14.64 -3.82 13.85
CA LYS A 42 13.90 -4.97 14.39
C LYS A 42 12.57 -5.17 13.67
N PHE A 43 11.82 -4.10 13.43
CA PHE A 43 10.58 -4.14 12.68
C PHE A 43 10.79 -4.71 11.27
N ILE A 44 11.78 -4.22 10.54
CA ILE A 44 12.12 -4.68 9.18
C ILE A 44 12.47 -6.17 9.20
N SER A 45 13.41 -6.56 10.06
CA SER A 45 13.89 -7.94 10.17
C SER A 45 12.76 -8.91 10.49
N ASN A 46 11.97 -8.63 11.52
CA ASN A 46 10.88 -9.48 11.96
C ASN A 46 9.84 -9.71 10.87
N HIS A 47 9.55 -8.69 10.08
CA HIS A 47 8.51 -8.80 9.05
C HIS A 47 9.00 -9.49 7.78
N LEU A 48 10.28 -9.40 7.46
CA LEU A 48 10.84 -10.03 6.26
C LEU A 48 11.30 -11.47 6.51
N LYS A 49 11.84 -11.77 7.69
CA LYS A 49 12.20 -13.15 8.08
C LYS A 49 11.01 -13.99 8.54
N GLY A 50 10.01 -13.34 9.06
CA GLY A 50 8.86 -13.94 9.74
C GLY A 50 8.81 -13.53 11.19
N LEU A 51 7.59 -13.33 11.68
CA LEU A 51 7.32 -13.05 13.09
C LEU A 51 7.36 -14.35 13.90
N GLU A 52 7.62 -14.23 15.19
CA GLU A 52 7.37 -15.32 16.11
C GLU A 52 5.92 -15.81 15.99
N PRO A 53 5.66 -17.12 16.01
CA PRO A 53 4.33 -17.69 15.72
C PRO A 53 3.21 -17.08 16.57
N GLU A 54 3.47 -16.79 17.84
CA GLU A 54 2.50 -16.19 18.74
C GLU A 54 2.18 -14.75 18.35
N VAL A 55 3.18 -13.94 18.03
CA VAL A 55 3.02 -12.55 17.56
C VAL A 55 2.25 -12.54 16.25
N ASP A 56 2.59 -13.45 15.33
CA ASP A 56 1.93 -13.58 14.05
C ASP A 56 0.45 -13.94 14.22
N ARG A 57 0.14 -14.87 15.13
CA ARG A 57 -1.22 -15.25 15.48
C ARG A 57 -2.01 -14.06 16.03
N ILE A 58 -1.44 -13.30 16.97
CA ILE A 58 -2.08 -12.11 17.56
C ILE A 58 -2.45 -11.09 16.46
N LEU A 59 -1.52 -10.80 15.53
CA LEU A 59 -1.76 -9.83 14.47
C LEU A 59 -2.76 -10.31 13.41
N CYS A 60 -2.92 -11.63 13.25
CA CYS A 60 -3.91 -12.22 12.34
C CYS A 60 -5.28 -12.39 12.98
N THR A 61 -5.40 -12.27 14.31
CA THR A 61 -6.67 -12.40 15.02
C THR A 61 -7.49 -11.10 14.87
N PRO A 62 -8.79 -11.20 14.51
CA PRO A 62 -9.67 -10.04 14.49
C PRO A 62 -9.83 -9.43 15.89
N VAL A 63 -9.71 -8.13 15.99
CA VAL A 63 -9.89 -7.36 17.24
C VAL A 63 -11.07 -6.41 17.06
N SER A 64 -12.03 -6.46 17.97
CA SER A 64 -13.14 -5.51 18.02
C SER A 64 -12.68 -4.23 18.71
N LEU A 65 -12.89 -3.10 18.05
CA LEU A 65 -12.60 -1.78 18.58
C LEU A 65 -13.81 -1.24 19.39
N GLU A 66 -13.59 -0.22 20.20
CA GLU A 66 -14.63 0.43 21.01
C GLU A 66 -15.77 1.01 20.18
N ASP A 67 -15.52 1.37 18.92
CA ASP A 67 -16.52 1.86 17.96
C ASP A 67 -17.33 0.72 17.28
N GLY A 68 -17.15 -0.53 17.72
CA GLY A 68 -17.84 -1.71 17.20
C GLY A 68 -17.25 -2.25 15.88
N LYS A 69 -16.21 -1.63 15.32
CA LYS A 69 -15.54 -2.15 14.13
C LYS A 69 -14.58 -3.27 14.49
N THR A 70 -14.49 -4.25 13.60
CA THR A 70 -13.51 -5.32 13.70
C THR A 70 -12.34 -5.04 12.77
N VAL A 71 -11.13 -5.04 13.30
CA VAL A 71 -9.89 -4.81 12.55
C VAL A 71 -9.00 -6.04 12.62
N THR A 72 -8.47 -6.47 11.48
CA THR A 72 -7.43 -7.49 11.39
C THR A 72 -6.16 -6.82 10.88
N TYR A 73 -5.12 -6.82 11.69
CA TYR A 73 -3.87 -6.13 11.36
C TYR A 73 -3.06 -6.83 10.27
N LYS A 74 -3.16 -8.14 10.17
CA LYS A 74 -2.46 -8.95 9.18
C LYS A 74 -3.39 -10.01 8.59
N ALA A 75 -3.52 -10.04 7.27
CA ALA A 75 -4.49 -10.90 6.59
C ALA A 75 -4.08 -12.39 6.54
N LYS A 76 -2.78 -12.66 6.60
CA LYS A 76 -2.22 -14.02 6.51
C LYS A 76 -1.00 -14.15 7.41
N PRO A 77 -0.78 -15.31 8.04
CA PRO A 77 0.46 -15.59 8.74
C PRO A 77 1.66 -15.68 7.78
N GLY A 78 2.88 -15.60 8.32
CA GLY A 78 4.13 -15.68 7.59
C GLY A 78 4.76 -14.32 7.25
N PRO A 79 5.92 -14.30 6.57
CA PRO A 79 6.64 -13.07 6.26
C PRO A 79 5.84 -12.14 5.36
N LEU A 80 6.07 -10.85 5.50
CA LEU A 80 5.48 -9.83 4.62
C LEU A 80 6.34 -9.63 3.38
N SER A 81 5.70 -9.23 2.27
CA SER A 81 6.45 -8.79 1.11
C SER A 81 7.24 -7.52 1.40
N LEU A 82 8.39 -7.38 0.74
CA LEU A 82 9.24 -6.21 0.83
C LEU A 82 8.46 -4.91 0.58
N ALA A 83 7.61 -4.88 -0.45
CA ALA A 83 6.77 -3.73 -0.78
C ALA A 83 5.79 -3.36 0.35
N THR A 84 5.30 -4.35 1.10
CA THR A 84 4.42 -4.10 2.25
C THR A 84 5.19 -3.47 3.40
N VAL A 85 6.39 -3.96 3.71
CA VAL A 85 7.26 -3.39 4.76
C VAL A 85 7.67 -1.97 4.38
N GLU A 86 8.07 -1.73 3.13
CA GLU A 86 8.42 -0.41 2.61
C GLU A 86 7.27 0.60 2.76
N ARG A 87 6.05 0.19 2.41
CA ARG A 87 4.86 1.03 2.58
C ARG A 87 4.59 1.38 4.05
N ARG A 88 4.82 0.45 4.96
CA ARG A 88 4.66 0.68 6.40
C ARG A 88 5.73 1.62 6.96
N LEU A 89 6.98 1.47 6.53
CA LEU A 89 8.05 2.41 6.87
C LEU A 89 7.77 3.82 6.32
N ALA A 90 7.24 3.92 5.10
CA ALA A 90 6.82 5.19 4.54
C ALA A 90 5.72 5.86 5.40
N ALA A 91 4.75 5.10 5.89
CA ALA A 91 3.71 5.62 6.78
C ALA A 91 4.29 6.11 8.14
N LEU A 92 5.26 5.38 8.70
CA LEU A 92 5.99 5.83 9.90
C LEU A 92 6.82 7.10 9.63
N SER A 93 7.46 7.18 8.46
CA SER A 93 8.19 8.37 8.05
C SER A 93 7.28 9.60 7.94
N VAL A 94 6.07 9.44 7.42
CA VAL A 94 5.06 10.51 7.38
C VAL A 94 4.66 10.92 8.79
N LEU A 95 4.42 9.97 9.71
CA LEU A 95 4.11 10.26 11.11
C LEU A 95 5.21 11.13 11.75
N HIS A 96 6.48 10.73 11.61
CA HIS A 96 7.60 11.51 12.13
C HIS A 96 7.62 12.94 11.53
N THR A 97 7.41 13.05 10.22
CA THR A 97 7.39 14.35 9.53
C THR A 97 6.28 15.26 10.06
N VAL A 98 5.07 14.73 10.27
CA VAL A 98 3.93 15.46 10.83
C VAL A 98 4.20 15.91 12.28
N LYS A 99 4.93 15.08 13.04
CA LYS A 99 5.32 15.38 14.43
C LYS A 99 6.59 16.24 14.54
N GLY A 100 7.07 16.81 13.43
CA GLY A 100 8.19 17.77 13.41
C GLY A 100 9.56 17.18 13.11
N PHE A 101 9.70 15.86 13.04
CA PHE A 101 10.96 15.19 12.70
C PHE A 101 11.14 15.15 11.19
N LYS A 102 11.79 16.18 10.60
CA LYS A 102 11.99 16.32 9.15
C LYS A 102 13.44 16.02 8.75
N GLY A 103 13.65 15.69 7.49
CA GLY A 103 14.99 15.49 6.94
C GLY A 103 15.79 14.42 7.69
N TYR A 104 16.97 14.77 8.14
CA TYR A 104 17.88 13.89 8.89
C TYR A 104 17.38 13.52 10.29
N ASN A 105 16.48 14.33 10.88
CA ASN A 105 15.90 14.04 12.18
C ASN A 105 14.79 12.97 12.12
N ASN A 106 14.45 12.49 10.92
CA ASN A 106 13.46 11.42 10.73
C ASN A 106 14.17 10.07 10.73
N PRO A 107 14.01 9.24 11.75
CA PRO A 107 14.76 7.99 11.87
C PRO A 107 14.45 6.98 10.76
N CYS A 108 13.28 7.07 10.12
CA CYS A 108 12.99 6.23 8.95
C CYS A 108 13.83 6.63 7.71
N ARG A 109 14.50 7.77 7.74
CA ARG A 109 15.42 8.25 6.70
C ARG A 109 16.89 8.13 7.09
N ASP A 110 17.16 7.59 8.26
CA ASP A 110 18.50 7.33 8.73
C ASP A 110 19.28 6.45 7.73
N PRO A 111 20.55 6.76 7.44
CA PRO A 111 21.39 5.96 6.55
C PRO A 111 21.46 4.50 6.95
N GLU A 112 21.56 4.19 8.24
CA GLU A 112 21.60 2.82 8.73
C GLU A 112 20.32 2.04 8.44
N VAL A 113 19.14 2.67 8.58
CA VAL A 113 17.86 2.03 8.25
C VAL A 113 17.76 1.78 6.74
N ARG A 114 18.22 2.72 5.93
CA ARG A 114 18.22 2.57 4.46
C ARG A 114 19.18 1.48 3.99
N GLU A 115 20.37 1.45 4.54
CA GLU A 115 21.35 0.42 4.22
C GLU A 115 20.84 -0.97 4.62
N PHE A 116 20.33 -1.09 5.85
CA PHE A 116 19.73 -2.31 6.36
C PHE A 116 18.58 -2.81 5.45
N PHE A 117 17.69 -1.91 5.05
CA PHE A 117 16.62 -2.25 4.12
C PHE A 117 17.13 -2.65 2.73
N THR A 118 18.22 -2.03 2.27
CA THR A 118 18.85 -2.36 0.99
C THR A 118 19.47 -3.76 1.00
N LEU A 119 20.10 -4.17 2.11
CA LEU A 119 20.61 -5.52 2.29
C LEU A 119 19.48 -6.56 2.20
N TYR A 120 18.38 -6.31 2.91
CA TYR A 120 17.21 -7.18 2.83
C TYR A 120 16.56 -7.21 1.45
N ARG A 121 16.58 -6.09 0.72
CA ARG A 121 16.09 -6.05 -0.66
C ARG A 121 16.90 -6.94 -1.58
N ARG A 122 18.20 -7.06 -1.36
CA ARG A 122 19.07 -7.98 -2.13
C ARG A 122 18.82 -9.44 -1.77
N GLU A 123 18.56 -9.72 -0.52
CA GLU A 123 18.37 -11.09 -0.02
C GLU A 123 16.94 -11.62 -0.25
N TYR A 124 15.92 -10.78 -0.02
CA TYR A 124 14.50 -11.13 -0.06
C TYR A 124 13.74 -10.42 -1.18
N GLY A 125 14.43 -9.76 -2.10
CA GLY A 125 13.80 -9.04 -3.20
C GLY A 125 13.04 -10.00 -4.11
N ASP A 126 11.71 -9.91 -4.09
CA ASP A 126 10.85 -10.66 -4.98
C ASP A 126 10.99 -10.15 -6.42
N VAL A 127 11.21 -11.06 -7.34
CA VAL A 127 10.87 -10.82 -8.73
C VAL A 127 9.36 -10.65 -8.77
N HIS A 128 8.89 -9.43 -8.96
CA HIS A 128 7.46 -9.17 -9.11
C HIS A 128 6.92 -10.08 -10.21
N LYS A 129 6.06 -11.04 -9.85
CA LYS A 129 5.28 -11.78 -10.82
C LYS A 129 4.43 -10.77 -11.60
N GLN A 130 4.88 -10.42 -12.79
CA GLN A 130 4.05 -9.64 -13.69
C GLN A 130 2.85 -10.50 -14.09
N SER A 131 1.67 -9.90 -14.06
CA SER A 131 0.50 -10.53 -14.65
C SER A 131 0.75 -10.75 -16.14
N LEU A 132 0.26 -11.85 -16.67
CA LEU A 132 0.30 -12.08 -18.12
C LEU A 132 -0.41 -10.91 -18.83
N PRO A 133 0.15 -10.42 -19.94
CA PRO A 133 -0.51 -9.38 -20.71
C PRO A 133 -1.84 -9.91 -21.27
N ILE A 134 -2.86 -9.07 -21.25
CA ILE A 134 -4.12 -9.39 -21.95
C ILE A 134 -3.84 -9.24 -23.44
N THR A 135 -3.99 -10.34 -24.18
CA THR A 135 -3.98 -10.33 -25.65
C THR A 135 -5.40 -10.11 -26.18
N GLU A 136 -5.53 -9.81 -27.48
CA GLU A 136 -6.84 -9.64 -28.12
C GLU A 136 -7.73 -10.89 -27.97
N ASP A 137 -7.16 -12.07 -28.12
CA ASP A 137 -7.87 -13.33 -27.92
C ASP A 137 -8.40 -13.47 -26.48
N ILE A 138 -7.57 -13.15 -25.48
CA ILE A 138 -7.99 -13.18 -24.09
C ILE A 138 -9.10 -12.14 -23.84
N LEU A 139 -8.97 -10.94 -24.41
CA LEU A 139 -9.98 -9.89 -24.30
C LEU A 139 -11.32 -10.35 -24.88
N ASN A 140 -11.31 -10.91 -26.08
CA ASN A 140 -12.52 -11.42 -26.74
C ASN A 140 -13.20 -12.50 -25.89
N ARG A 141 -12.44 -13.46 -25.37
CA ARG A 141 -12.97 -14.48 -24.46
C ARG A 141 -13.53 -13.90 -23.16
N MET A 142 -12.93 -12.83 -22.63
CA MET A 142 -13.47 -12.12 -21.45
C MET A 142 -14.78 -11.41 -21.79
N MET A 143 -14.89 -10.79 -22.97
CA MET A 143 -16.12 -10.14 -23.43
C MET A 143 -17.24 -11.16 -23.70
N ASP A 144 -16.92 -12.30 -24.31
CA ASP A 144 -17.87 -13.38 -24.58
C ASP A 144 -18.41 -14.05 -23.30
N ALA A 145 -17.65 -14.00 -22.22
CA ALA A 145 -18.07 -14.51 -20.91
C ALA A 145 -19.07 -13.60 -20.18
N THR A 146 -19.33 -12.39 -20.68
CA THR A 146 -20.33 -11.48 -20.09
C THR A 146 -21.71 -11.74 -20.72
N ASP A 147 -22.77 -11.58 -19.91
CA ASP A 147 -24.16 -11.71 -20.36
C ASP A 147 -24.70 -10.40 -20.98
N ASP A 148 -25.95 -10.41 -21.44
CA ASP A 148 -26.62 -9.22 -22.03
C ASP A 148 -27.36 -8.39 -20.98
N SER A 149 -27.14 -8.62 -19.70
CA SER A 149 -27.64 -7.74 -18.64
C SER A 149 -26.97 -6.36 -18.67
N LEU A 150 -27.55 -5.37 -18.02
CA LEU A 150 -26.94 -4.04 -17.90
C LEU A 150 -25.53 -4.13 -17.25
N ILE A 151 -25.31 -5.09 -16.37
CA ILE A 151 -24.01 -5.33 -15.74
C ILE A 151 -23.04 -5.89 -16.78
N GLY A 152 -23.43 -6.90 -17.57
CA GLY A 152 -22.60 -7.48 -18.63
C GLY A 152 -22.25 -6.48 -19.72
N ILE A 153 -23.21 -5.65 -20.15
CA ILE A 153 -22.96 -4.56 -21.10
C ILE A 153 -21.94 -3.57 -20.55
N ARG A 154 -22.10 -3.15 -19.28
CA ARG A 154 -21.15 -2.27 -18.58
C ARG A 154 -19.77 -2.89 -18.55
N ASP A 155 -19.66 -4.16 -18.20
CA ASP A 155 -18.38 -4.85 -18.04
C ASP A 155 -17.67 -5.01 -19.40
N ARG A 156 -18.39 -5.32 -20.48
CA ARG A 156 -17.85 -5.26 -21.85
C ARG A 156 -17.33 -3.89 -22.23
N ALA A 157 -18.11 -2.83 -21.92
CA ALA A 157 -17.69 -1.46 -22.19
C ALA A 157 -16.41 -1.09 -21.42
N LEU A 158 -16.28 -1.50 -20.16
CA LEU A 158 -15.08 -1.27 -19.36
C LEU A 158 -13.86 -2.01 -19.91
N LEU A 159 -14.02 -3.25 -20.34
CA LEU A 159 -12.97 -4.05 -20.95
C LEU A 159 -12.50 -3.45 -22.27
N ALA A 160 -13.45 -3.16 -23.18
CA ALA A 160 -13.16 -2.57 -24.48
C ALA A 160 -12.50 -1.18 -24.36
N PHE A 161 -13.03 -0.31 -23.48
CA PHE A 161 -12.48 1.02 -23.25
C PHE A 161 -11.08 0.94 -22.61
N GLY A 162 -10.87 0.07 -21.62
CA GLY A 162 -9.59 -0.13 -20.99
C GLY A 162 -8.53 -0.61 -21.98
N TRP A 163 -8.90 -1.53 -22.86
CA TRP A 163 -8.05 -2.05 -23.94
C TRP A 163 -7.72 -0.97 -24.97
N ALA A 164 -8.73 -0.33 -25.55
CA ALA A 164 -8.58 0.68 -26.61
C ALA A 164 -7.78 1.91 -26.16
N THR A 165 -7.82 2.22 -24.85
CA THR A 165 -7.06 3.36 -24.30
C THR A 165 -5.67 2.99 -23.75
N GLY A 166 -5.18 1.78 -24.04
CA GLY A 166 -3.83 1.34 -23.68
C GLY A 166 -3.65 1.00 -22.20
N GLY A 167 -4.65 0.40 -21.56
CA GLY A 167 -4.54 -0.06 -20.18
C GLY A 167 -4.52 1.05 -19.14
N ARG A 168 -5.42 2.01 -19.26
CA ARG A 168 -5.57 3.12 -18.31
C ARG A 168 -5.77 2.64 -16.87
N ARG A 169 -5.40 3.50 -15.91
CA ARG A 169 -5.63 3.21 -14.48
C ARG A 169 -7.12 3.10 -14.20
N ARG A 170 -7.48 2.26 -13.23
CA ARG A 170 -8.88 2.07 -12.79
C ARG A 170 -9.60 3.41 -12.56
N THR A 171 -8.96 4.36 -11.88
CA THR A 171 -9.55 5.68 -11.60
C THR A 171 -9.80 6.49 -12.88
N GLU A 172 -8.97 6.36 -13.90
CA GLU A 172 -9.14 7.04 -15.19
C GLU A 172 -10.29 6.41 -15.98
N ILE A 173 -10.43 5.09 -15.94
CA ILE A 173 -11.54 4.37 -16.57
C ILE A 173 -12.87 4.73 -15.87
N CYS A 174 -12.92 4.66 -14.52
CA CYS A 174 -14.14 4.97 -13.77
C CYS A 174 -14.56 6.44 -13.84
N SER A 175 -13.67 7.35 -14.19
CA SER A 175 -13.96 8.78 -14.39
C SER A 175 -14.25 9.14 -15.84
N ALA A 176 -14.30 8.16 -16.74
CA ALA A 176 -14.61 8.39 -18.14
C ALA A 176 -16.07 8.83 -18.31
N THR A 177 -16.30 9.81 -19.18
CA THR A 177 -17.64 10.32 -19.51
C THR A 177 -17.83 10.38 -21.01
N PHE A 178 -19.08 10.28 -21.46
CA PHE A 178 -19.43 10.32 -22.87
C PHE A 178 -19.11 11.67 -23.53
N GLU A 179 -19.16 12.76 -22.79
CA GLU A 179 -18.83 14.10 -23.29
C GLU A 179 -17.39 14.22 -23.80
N ARG A 180 -16.54 13.31 -23.35
CA ARG A 180 -15.12 13.24 -23.75
C ARG A 180 -14.85 12.24 -24.85
N LEU A 181 -15.88 11.52 -25.30
CA LEU A 181 -15.80 10.56 -26.38
C LEU A 181 -16.38 11.21 -27.65
N MET A 182 -15.57 11.42 -28.68
CA MET A 182 -15.97 12.07 -29.92
C MET A 182 -15.83 11.09 -31.07
N TRP A 183 -16.87 11.04 -31.91
CA TRP A 183 -16.82 10.34 -33.19
C TRP A 183 -16.12 11.21 -34.24
N THR A 184 -15.15 10.65 -34.98
CA THR A 184 -14.34 11.36 -35.97
C THR A 184 -14.71 10.99 -37.44
N GLY A 185 -15.72 10.13 -37.63
CA GLY A 185 -16.05 9.58 -38.95
C GLY A 185 -15.43 8.21 -39.22
N GLU A 186 -14.25 7.93 -38.65
CA GLU A 186 -13.52 6.66 -38.79
C GLU A 186 -13.41 5.89 -37.48
N GLY A 187 -13.61 6.56 -36.34
CA GLY A 187 -13.49 5.97 -35.04
C GLY A 187 -13.79 6.92 -33.89
N TYR A 188 -13.62 6.46 -32.66
CA TYR A 188 -13.81 7.26 -31.47
C TYR A 188 -12.48 7.79 -30.95
N VAL A 189 -12.45 9.08 -30.64
CA VAL A 189 -11.35 9.72 -29.91
C VAL A 189 -11.82 10.09 -28.52
N TYR A 190 -11.11 9.58 -27.50
CA TYR A 190 -11.37 9.91 -26.10
C TYR A 190 -10.36 10.96 -25.60
N ARG A 191 -10.86 12.09 -25.14
CA ARG A 191 -10.05 13.13 -24.49
C ARG A 191 -9.84 12.80 -23.01
N ALA A 192 -8.63 12.34 -22.68
CA ALA A 192 -8.27 12.05 -21.30
C ALA A 192 -8.31 13.34 -20.45
N GLY A 193 -8.88 13.22 -19.24
CA GLY A 193 -8.86 14.29 -18.26
C GLY A 193 -7.53 14.36 -17.49
N LYS A 194 -7.57 15.01 -16.32
CA LYS A 194 -6.42 15.04 -15.40
C LYS A 194 -6.01 13.63 -15.01
N SER A 195 -4.72 13.34 -15.08
CA SER A 195 -4.14 12.07 -14.66
C SER A 195 -3.00 12.31 -13.68
N LYS A 196 -2.47 11.25 -13.06
CA LYS A 196 -1.31 11.36 -12.16
C LYS A 196 -0.08 11.96 -12.85
N THR A 197 0.06 11.75 -14.14
CA THR A 197 1.17 12.28 -14.98
C THR A 197 0.82 13.59 -15.67
N ASN A 198 -0.46 13.88 -15.86
CA ASN A 198 -0.97 15.13 -16.43
C ASN A 198 -1.92 15.81 -15.43
N GLN A 199 -1.36 16.46 -14.41
CA GLN A 199 -2.14 17.13 -13.37
C GLN A 199 -2.76 18.46 -13.85
N LYS A 200 -2.25 19.06 -14.92
CA LYS A 200 -2.76 20.32 -15.46
C LYS A 200 -3.96 20.12 -16.40
N GLY A 201 -4.16 18.92 -16.95
CA GLY A 201 -5.35 18.58 -17.75
C GLY A 201 -5.48 19.33 -19.06
N GLY A 202 -4.39 19.88 -19.58
CA GLY A 202 -4.33 20.53 -20.87
C GLY A 202 -3.53 19.71 -21.89
N ASN A 203 -3.94 19.75 -23.15
CA ASN A 203 -3.07 19.40 -24.27
C ASN A 203 -1.96 20.41 -24.34
#